data_c3c2ad1a2968a3ebe098b8603d22bbe2
#
_entry.id   c3c2ad1a2968a3ebe098b8603d22bbe2
#
_cell.length_a   1.000
_cell.length_b   1.000
_cell.length_c   1.000
_cell.angle_alpha   90.00
_cell.angle_beta   90.00
_cell.angle_gamma   90.00
#
_symmetry.space_group_name_H-M   'P 1'
#
loop_
_entity.id
_entity.type
_entity.pdbx_description
1 polymer ?
#
loop_
_entity_poly.entity_id
_entity_poly.type
_entity_poly.pdbx_seq_one_letter_code
_entity_poly.pdbx_strand_id
1 'polypeptide(L)'
;MKKLETIDQNFIKTLLDNLPQNIEELSVPKDKNNKKTLELISLAEEKDLSISFNTDKKLSATFKPSQIKDINFLEKLISQKENSLLLILDHVMDPQNVGSILRTALAANVD
;
A
#
# COMPACT_ATOMS: atom_id res chain seq x y z
N MET A 1 1.65 -17.18 2.56
CA MET A 1 1.60 -16.06 1.63
C MET A 1 2.97 -15.40 1.53
N LYS A 2 3.40 -15.09 0.35
CA LYS A 2 4.74 -14.53 0.12
C LYS A 2 4.79 -13.08 0.60
N LYS A 3 5.78 -12.76 1.43
CA LYS A 3 6.04 -11.39 1.86
C LYS A 3 6.79 -10.63 0.78
N LEU A 4 6.42 -9.38 0.60
CA LEU A 4 7.07 -8.48 -0.35
C LEU A 4 7.77 -7.36 0.42
N GLU A 5 8.79 -6.79 -0.21
CA GLU A 5 9.54 -5.68 0.36
C GLU A 5 9.59 -4.52 -0.64
N THR A 6 9.47 -3.31 -0.14
CA THR A 6 9.59 -2.10 -0.96
C THR A 6 10.49 -1.08 -0.28
N ILE A 7 11.23 -0.33 -1.08
CA ILE A 7 12.04 0.81 -0.64
C ILE A 7 11.47 2.14 -1.13
N ASP A 8 10.38 2.12 -1.87
CA ASP A 8 9.74 3.32 -2.39
C ASP A 8 8.99 4.03 -1.28
N GLN A 9 9.49 5.20 -0.88
CA GLN A 9 8.91 5.98 0.22
C GLN A 9 7.48 6.43 -0.05
N ASN A 10 7.14 6.74 -1.30
CA ASN A 10 5.77 7.13 -1.65
C ASN A 10 4.81 5.96 -1.54
N PHE A 11 5.25 4.77 -1.94
CA PHE A 11 4.46 3.56 -1.79
C PHE A 11 4.29 3.20 -0.32
N ILE A 12 5.34 3.32 0.49
CA ILE A 12 5.28 3.07 1.94
C ILE A 12 4.26 4.03 2.58
N LYS A 13 4.30 5.30 2.23
CA LYS A 13 3.34 6.27 2.74
C LYS A 13 1.91 5.92 2.37
N THR A 14 1.69 5.50 1.12
CA THR A 14 0.37 5.07 0.66
C THR A 14 -0.13 3.87 1.45
N LEU A 15 0.74 2.90 1.71
CA LEU A 15 0.39 1.75 2.56
C LEU A 15 0.04 2.18 3.97
N LEU A 16 0.83 3.07 4.56
CA LEU A 16 0.58 3.56 5.92
C LEU A 16 -0.74 4.31 6.03
N ASP A 17 -1.08 5.10 5.03
CA ASP A 17 -2.31 5.88 5.03
C ASP A 17 -3.56 5.03 4.78
N ASN A 18 -3.47 4.04 3.90
CA ASN A 18 -4.65 3.33 3.41
C ASN A 18 -4.74 1.86 3.85
N LEU A 19 -3.62 1.17 3.96
CA LEU A 19 -3.58 -0.26 4.24
C LEU A 19 -2.51 -0.59 5.30
N PRO A 20 -2.53 0.07 6.46
CA PRO A 20 -1.51 -0.18 7.48
C PRO A 20 -1.49 -1.63 7.96
N GLN A 21 -2.62 -2.31 7.93
CA GLN A 21 -2.72 -3.71 8.32
C GLN A 21 -1.96 -4.66 7.39
N ASN A 22 -1.62 -4.23 6.19
CA ASN A 22 -0.84 -5.03 5.24
C ASN A 22 0.66 -4.94 5.50
N ILE A 23 1.11 -3.93 6.25
CA ILE A 23 2.52 -3.78 6.60
C ILE A 23 2.85 -4.68 7.77
N GLU A 24 3.88 -5.51 7.62
CA GLU A 24 4.35 -6.34 8.72
C GLU A 24 5.43 -5.65 9.54
N GLU A 25 6.35 -4.98 8.88
CA GLU A 25 7.48 -4.34 9.53
C GLU A 25 7.98 -3.16 8.72
N LEU A 26 8.35 -2.09 9.41
CA LEU A 26 9.06 -0.97 8.84
C LEU A 26 10.51 -1.00 9.33
N SER A 27 11.46 -1.09 8.40
CA SER A 27 12.89 -1.10 8.72
C SER A 27 13.47 0.29 8.46
N VAL A 28 14.03 0.90 9.49
CA VAL A 28 14.48 2.29 9.48
C VAL A 28 15.98 2.36 9.65
N PRO A 29 16.70 3.19 8.85
CA PRO A 29 18.13 3.41 9.07
C PRO A 29 18.40 4.09 10.42
N LYS A 30 19.38 3.59 11.14
CA LYS A 30 19.75 4.15 12.45
C LYS A 30 20.22 5.60 12.40
N ASP A 31 20.90 5.97 11.32
CA ASP A 31 21.66 7.22 11.25
C ASP A 31 20.99 8.30 10.40
N LYS A 32 19.72 8.12 10.00
CA LYS A 32 19.08 9.10 9.15
C LYS A 32 17.96 9.87 9.84
N ASN A 33 18.15 11.18 9.88
CA ASN A 33 17.18 12.13 10.39
C ASN A 33 16.54 12.93 9.26
N ASN A 34 16.25 12.28 8.15
CA ASN A 34 15.57 12.87 7.02
C ASN A 34 14.11 13.14 7.43
N LYS A 35 13.60 14.31 7.05
CA LYS A 35 12.24 14.73 7.38
C LYS A 35 11.17 13.74 6.93
N LYS A 36 11.31 13.21 5.70
CA LYS A 36 10.39 12.18 5.17
C LYS A 36 10.42 10.91 6.00
N THR A 37 11.61 10.46 6.37
CA THR A 37 11.76 9.27 7.21
C THR A 37 11.10 9.47 8.57
N LEU A 38 11.27 10.62 9.19
CA LEU A 38 10.65 10.94 10.47
C LEU A 38 9.13 10.97 10.36
N GLU A 39 8.58 11.48 9.28
CA GLU A 39 7.14 11.47 9.02
C GLU A 39 6.61 10.04 8.92
N LEU A 40 7.31 9.17 8.20
CA LEU A 40 6.91 7.78 8.05
C LEU A 40 6.98 7.02 9.38
N ILE A 41 8.00 7.29 10.19
CA ILE A 41 8.14 6.71 11.52
C ILE A 41 6.95 7.14 12.39
N SER A 42 6.60 8.43 12.38
CA SER A 42 5.48 8.94 13.17
C SER A 42 4.16 8.28 12.75
N LEU A 43 3.93 8.12 11.45
CA LEU A 43 2.75 7.43 10.94
C LEU A 43 2.71 5.96 11.39
N ALA A 44 3.85 5.28 11.33
CA ALA A 44 3.95 3.88 11.75
C ALA A 44 3.68 3.72 13.24
N GLU A 45 4.21 4.62 14.07
CA GLU A 45 3.97 4.63 15.51
C GLU A 45 2.49 4.88 15.81
N GLU A 46 1.86 5.80 15.10
CA GLU A 46 0.44 6.10 15.23
C GLU A 46 -0.45 4.89 14.90
N LYS A 47 0.01 4.03 14.00
CA LYS A 47 -0.70 2.80 13.60
C LYS A 47 -0.27 1.57 14.38
N ASP A 48 0.55 1.70 15.40
CA ASP A 48 1.07 0.61 16.23
C ASP A 48 1.81 -0.47 15.43
N LEU A 49 2.58 -0.06 14.44
CA LEU A 49 3.33 -0.99 13.60
C LEU A 49 4.71 -1.31 14.18
N SER A 50 5.21 -2.51 13.88
CA SER A 50 6.55 -2.91 14.24
C SER A 50 7.59 -2.11 13.47
N ILE A 51 8.50 -1.46 14.22
CA ILE A 51 9.60 -0.71 13.64
C ILE A 51 10.90 -1.36 14.10
N SER A 52 11.76 -1.68 13.14
CA SER A 52 13.11 -2.12 13.42
C SER A 52 14.12 -1.11 12.89
N PHE A 53 15.31 -1.08 13.51
CA PHE A 53 16.39 -0.21 13.09
C PHE A 53 17.47 -1.03 12.43
N ASN A 54 17.99 -0.59 11.30
CA ASN A 54 19.02 -1.28 10.56
C ASN A 54 20.26 -0.42 10.37
N THR A 55 21.37 -1.07 10.00
CA THR A 55 22.61 -0.39 9.67
C THR A 55 22.70 -0.04 8.19
N ASP A 56 21.76 -0.51 7.40
CA ASP A 56 21.65 -0.15 5.99
C ASP A 56 21.18 1.31 5.86
N LYS A 57 21.50 1.93 4.77
CA LYS A 57 21.14 3.34 4.57
C LYS A 57 19.77 3.50 3.92
N LYS A 58 18.91 2.47 3.98
CA LYS A 58 17.62 2.47 3.28
C LYS A 58 16.46 2.22 4.22
N LEU A 59 15.43 3.05 4.05
CA LEU A 59 14.13 2.78 4.63
C LEU A 59 13.42 1.73 3.78
N SER A 60 12.90 0.68 4.40
CA SER A 60 12.14 -0.34 3.69
C SER A 60 10.92 -0.78 4.50
N ALA A 61 9.94 -1.32 3.81
CA ALA A 61 8.77 -1.91 4.44
C ALA A 61 8.53 -3.30 3.90
N THR A 62 8.26 -4.24 4.80
CA THR A 62 7.83 -5.59 4.46
C THR A 62 6.30 -5.63 4.58
N PHE A 63 5.63 -6.11 3.56
CA PHE A 63 4.17 -6.09 3.52
C PHE A 63 3.60 -7.33 2.86
N LYS A 64 2.33 -7.59 3.14
CA LYS A 64 1.54 -8.64 2.48
C LYS A 64 0.60 -7.97 1.49
N PRO A 65 0.56 -8.45 0.25
CA PRO A 65 -0.43 -7.94 -0.70
C PRO A 65 -1.83 -8.34 -0.26
N SER A 66 -2.82 -7.55 -0.65
CA SER A 66 -4.21 -7.91 -0.45
C SER A 66 -4.55 -9.16 -1.25
N GLN A 67 -5.43 -9.99 -0.69
CA GLN A 67 -5.85 -11.20 -1.38
C GLN A 67 -6.72 -10.87 -2.59
N ILE A 68 -6.52 -11.65 -3.66
CA ILE A 68 -7.40 -11.59 -4.81
C ILE A 68 -8.74 -12.20 -4.41
N LYS A 69 -9.81 -11.49 -4.68
CA LYS A 69 -11.17 -11.94 -4.34
C LYS A 69 -11.86 -12.52 -5.57
N ASP A 70 -12.90 -13.30 -5.35
CA ASP A 70 -13.66 -13.92 -6.41
C ASP A 70 -14.91 -13.09 -6.79
N ILE A 71 -15.66 -13.58 -7.76
CA ILE A 71 -16.86 -12.91 -8.24
C ILE A 71 -17.94 -12.80 -7.16
N ASN A 72 -18.01 -13.77 -6.25
CA ASN A 72 -18.99 -13.74 -5.15
C ASN A 72 -18.71 -12.56 -4.21
N PHE A 73 -17.45 -12.27 -3.97
CA PHE A 73 -17.07 -11.10 -3.18
C PHE A 73 -17.49 -9.80 -3.87
N LEU A 74 -17.32 -9.72 -5.20
CA LEU A 74 -17.72 -8.56 -5.98
C LEU A 74 -19.24 -8.35 -5.90
N GLU A 75 -20.02 -9.40 -6.06
CA GLU A 75 -21.48 -9.34 -5.96
C GLU A 75 -21.93 -8.82 -4.60
N LYS A 76 -21.30 -9.28 -3.53
CA LYS A 76 -21.56 -8.79 -2.18
C LYS A 76 -21.24 -7.31 -2.03
N LEU A 77 -20.08 -6.90 -2.55
CA LEU A 77 -19.64 -5.51 -2.46
C LEU A 77 -20.63 -4.58 -3.16
N ILE A 78 -21.06 -4.94 -4.37
CA ILE A 78 -22.02 -4.16 -5.16
C ILE A 78 -23.37 -4.08 -4.45
N SER A 79 -23.84 -5.17 -3.86
CA SER A 79 -25.16 -5.21 -3.21
C SER A 79 -25.23 -4.34 -1.95
N GLN A 80 -24.10 -4.00 -1.35
CA GLN A 80 -24.03 -3.15 -0.15
C GLN A 80 -24.06 -1.66 -0.45
N LYS A 81 -23.96 -1.27 -1.73
CA LYS A 81 -23.89 0.12 -2.13
C LYS A 81 -25.04 0.45 -3.08
N GLU A 82 -25.58 1.65 -2.94
CA GLU A 82 -26.59 2.16 -3.85
C GLU A 82 -26.02 2.38 -5.25
N ASN A 83 -24.81 2.92 -5.32
CA ASN A 83 -24.10 3.14 -6.58
C ASN A 83 -22.67 2.64 -6.45
N SER A 84 -22.22 1.87 -7.43
CA SER A 84 -20.85 1.36 -7.48
C SER A 84 -20.16 1.78 -8.77
N LEU A 85 -18.89 2.11 -8.67
CA LEU A 85 -18.04 2.41 -9.82
C LEU A 85 -16.94 1.35 -9.89
N LEU A 86 -16.97 0.56 -10.97
CA LEU A 86 -16.02 -0.54 -11.15
C LEU A 86 -15.07 -0.25 -12.31
N LEU A 87 -13.84 -0.67 -12.15
CA LEU A 87 -12.83 -0.59 -13.19
C LEU A 87 -12.46 -2.02 -13.63
N ILE A 88 -12.53 -2.27 -14.92
CA ILE A 88 -12.12 -3.54 -15.51
C ILE A 88 -10.85 -3.32 -16.33
N LEU A 89 -9.81 -4.08 -16.02
CA LEU A 89 -8.54 -4.05 -16.75
C LEU A 89 -8.47 -5.30 -17.63
N ASP A 90 -8.50 -5.11 -18.94
CA ASP A 90 -8.45 -6.20 -19.91
C ASP A 90 -7.19 -6.07 -20.77
N HIS A 91 -6.32 -7.06 -20.69
CA HIS A 91 -5.07 -7.14 -21.46
C HIS A 91 -4.12 -5.95 -21.27
N VAL A 92 -4.17 -5.29 -20.12
CA VAL A 92 -3.20 -4.23 -19.77
C VAL A 92 -1.98 -4.90 -19.18
N MET A 93 -0.88 -4.92 -19.91
CA MET A 93 0.32 -5.68 -19.52
C MET A 93 1.48 -4.82 -19.05
N ASP A 94 1.53 -3.53 -19.44
CA ASP A 94 2.59 -2.62 -19.04
C ASP A 94 2.37 -2.15 -17.60
N PRO A 95 3.31 -2.46 -16.67
CA PRO A 95 3.16 -2.04 -15.26
C PRO A 95 3.01 -0.53 -15.08
N GLN A 96 3.64 0.27 -15.93
CA GLN A 96 3.52 1.73 -15.88
C GLN A 96 2.11 2.19 -16.21
N ASN A 97 1.48 1.59 -17.22
CA ASN A 97 0.11 1.88 -17.59
C ASN A 97 -0.87 1.44 -16.49
N VAL A 98 -0.66 0.26 -15.92
CA VAL A 98 -1.47 -0.21 -14.79
C VAL A 98 -1.39 0.76 -13.62
N GLY A 99 -0.18 1.17 -13.24
CA GLY A 99 0.01 2.13 -12.16
C GLY A 99 -0.67 3.47 -12.41
N SER A 100 -0.60 3.97 -13.63
CA SER A 100 -1.24 5.22 -14.04
C SER A 100 -2.77 5.12 -13.96
N ILE A 101 -3.32 4.01 -14.45
CA ILE A 101 -4.78 3.76 -14.39
C ILE A 101 -5.25 3.67 -12.95
N LEU A 102 -4.51 2.96 -12.08
CA LEU A 102 -4.89 2.80 -10.69
C LEU A 102 -4.85 4.13 -9.93
N ARG A 103 -3.89 5.01 -10.22
CA ARG A 103 -3.85 6.34 -9.61
C ARG A 103 -5.08 7.17 -10.00
N THR A 104 -5.46 7.13 -11.27
CA THR A 104 -6.66 7.81 -11.76
C THR A 104 -7.91 7.21 -11.13
N ALA A 105 -7.98 5.88 -11.02
CA ALA A 105 -9.08 5.18 -10.39
C ALA A 105 -9.26 5.59 -8.92
N LEU A 106 -8.15 5.71 -8.20
CA LEU A 106 -8.19 6.17 -6.80
C LEU A 106 -8.75 7.58 -6.70
N ALA A 107 -8.33 8.48 -7.58
CA ALA A 107 -8.83 9.86 -7.61
C ALA A 107 -10.32 9.93 -7.98
N ALA A 108 -10.80 9.01 -8.82
CA ALA A 108 -12.20 8.92 -9.22
C ALA A 108 -13.06 8.15 -8.21
N ASN A 109 -12.48 7.66 -7.14
CA ASN A 109 -13.17 6.91 -6.08
C ASN A 109 -13.81 5.62 -6.60
N VAL A 110 -13.07 4.87 -7.40
CA VAL A 110 -13.48 3.54 -7.87
C VAL A 110 -13.52 2.57 -6.69
N ASP A 111 -14.53 1.70 -6.66
CA ASP A 111 -14.68 0.66 -5.65
C ASP A 111 -13.78 -0.53 -5.94
#